data_bdea01a76364e0f7c4a5b59bff3fc99b
#
_entry.id   bdea01a76364e0f7c4a5b59bff3fc99b
#
_cell.length_a   1.000
_cell.length_b   1.000
_cell.length_c   1.000
_cell.angle_alpha   90.00
_cell.angle_beta   90.00
_cell.angle_gamma   90.00
#
_symmetry.space_group_name_H-M   'P 1'
#
loop_
_entity.id
_entity.type
_entity.pdbx_description
1 polymer ?
#
loop_
_entity_poly.entity_id
_entity_poly.type
_entity_poly.pdbx_seq_one_letter_code
_entity_poly.pdbx_strand_id
1 'polypeptide(L)'
;MKFRSTRSTSPPVTLSEAIQRSIAPDGGLYVPESFPTFKVDDFEKLESWREIGERILKIFFEDDALGPQIAEICSEAFNFPVPLNYLNHDTAVLELFHGPTAAFKDVGARFLAACVSRLSTGKWGACAVSSSSDSMP
;
A
#
# COMPACT_ATOMS: atom_id res chain seq x y z
N MET A 1 12.20 -0.38 -8.67
CA MET A 1 13.02 -0.58 -7.44
C MET A 1 12.98 -2.04 -7.01
N LYS A 2 14.06 -2.59 -6.36
CA LYS A 2 14.11 -3.98 -5.87
C LYS A 2 13.98 -4.05 -4.35
N PHE A 3 13.51 -5.21 -3.87
CA PHE A 3 13.28 -5.52 -2.46
C PHE A 3 14.08 -6.77 -2.09
N ARG A 4 14.82 -6.71 -1.00
CA ARG A 4 15.66 -7.81 -0.48
C ARG A 4 15.10 -8.35 0.83
N SER A 5 15.42 -9.61 1.11
CA SER A 5 15.12 -10.19 2.42
C SER A 5 16.01 -9.59 3.51
N THR A 6 15.46 -9.39 4.70
CA THR A 6 16.21 -8.99 5.89
C THR A 6 17.26 -10.04 6.31
N ARG A 7 17.13 -11.28 5.85
CA ARG A 7 18.12 -12.35 6.06
C ARG A 7 19.16 -12.49 4.95
N SER A 8 18.96 -11.74 3.85
CA SER A 8 19.92 -11.58 2.73
C SER A 8 20.34 -12.88 2.01
N THR A 9 19.65 -14.01 2.20
CA THR A 9 19.95 -15.28 1.53
C THR A 9 19.02 -15.56 0.35
N SER A 10 17.93 -14.81 0.21
CA SER A 10 17.02 -14.88 -0.92
C SER A 10 17.36 -13.81 -1.98
N PRO A 11 17.16 -14.09 -3.28
CA PRO A 11 17.39 -13.10 -4.33
C PRO A 11 16.42 -11.91 -4.19
N PRO A 12 16.84 -10.70 -4.64
CA PRO A 12 15.96 -9.54 -4.67
C PRO A 12 14.78 -9.74 -5.63
N VAL A 13 13.63 -9.19 -5.24
CA VAL A 13 12.36 -9.31 -5.97
C VAL A 13 11.77 -7.94 -6.30
N THR A 14 10.73 -7.87 -7.14
CA THR A 14 9.92 -6.67 -7.34
C THR A 14 8.99 -6.45 -6.15
N LEU A 15 8.39 -5.24 -6.05
CA LEU A 15 7.42 -4.97 -5.00
C LEU A 15 6.18 -5.86 -5.13
N SER A 16 5.65 -6.04 -6.35
CA SER A 16 4.53 -6.95 -6.62
C SER A 16 4.82 -8.37 -6.16
N GLU A 17 6.02 -8.89 -6.41
CA GLU A 17 6.43 -10.22 -5.93
C GLU A 17 6.56 -10.26 -4.40
N ALA A 18 7.11 -9.20 -3.78
CA ALA A 18 7.22 -9.10 -2.33
C ALA A 18 5.84 -9.10 -1.65
N ILE A 19 4.87 -8.36 -2.20
CA ILE A 19 3.47 -8.34 -1.74
C ILE A 19 2.84 -9.73 -1.85
N GLN A 20 3.00 -10.41 -2.99
CA GLN A 20 2.41 -11.74 -3.21
C GLN A 20 3.01 -12.82 -2.30
N ARG A 21 4.29 -12.75 -2.03
CA ARG A 21 5.00 -13.74 -1.19
C ARG A 21 4.84 -13.49 0.29
N SER A 22 4.61 -12.22 0.69
CA SER A 22 4.53 -11.75 2.09
C SER A 22 5.82 -11.97 2.89
N ILE A 23 6.36 -13.17 2.87
CA ILE A 23 7.60 -13.59 3.56
C ILE A 23 8.56 -14.16 2.53
N ALA A 24 9.83 -13.83 2.64
CA ALA A 24 10.87 -14.36 1.78
C ALA A 24 11.12 -15.87 2.05
N PRO A 25 11.61 -16.65 1.07
CA PRO A 25 11.88 -18.08 1.23
C PRO A 25 12.82 -18.42 2.40
N ASP A 26 13.70 -17.50 2.78
CA ASP A 26 14.61 -17.62 3.93
C ASP A 26 13.97 -17.24 5.27
N GLY A 27 12.67 -16.93 5.28
CA GLY A 27 11.92 -16.52 6.46
C GLY A 27 12.16 -15.05 6.89
N GLY A 28 12.83 -14.26 6.05
CA GLY A 28 13.02 -12.83 6.26
C GLY A 28 11.84 -12.00 5.74
N LEU A 29 11.78 -10.73 6.15
CA LEU A 29 10.84 -9.75 5.61
C LEU A 29 11.45 -9.07 4.40
N TYR A 30 10.62 -8.65 3.46
CA TYR A 30 11.08 -7.84 2.33
C TYR A 30 11.19 -6.37 2.72
N VAL A 31 12.35 -5.78 2.43
CA VAL A 31 12.63 -4.34 2.62
C VAL A 31 13.21 -3.78 1.32
N PRO A 32 12.98 -2.49 0.99
CA PRO A 32 13.58 -1.88 -0.18
C PRO A 32 15.11 -1.88 -0.06
N GLU A 33 15.80 -2.03 -1.19
CA GLU A 33 17.27 -1.99 -1.22
C GLU A 33 17.82 -0.61 -0.87
N SER A 34 17.05 0.44 -1.15
CA SER A 34 17.39 1.82 -0.81
C SER A 34 16.12 2.61 -0.51
N PHE A 35 16.24 3.64 0.33
CA PHE A 35 15.15 4.58 0.57
C PHE A 35 15.33 5.83 -0.29
N PRO A 36 14.28 6.31 -0.96
CA PRO A 36 14.33 7.55 -1.72
C PRO A 36 14.54 8.75 -0.79
N THR A 37 15.26 9.75 -1.30
CA THR A 37 15.40 11.04 -0.63
C THR A 37 14.50 12.05 -1.33
N PHE A 38 13.71 12.79 -0.57
CA PHE A 38 12.84 13.86 -1.06
C PHE A 38 13.33 15.22 -0.56
N LYS A 39 13.04 16.24 -1.35
CA LYS A 39 13.17 17.65 -0.93
C LYS A 39 11.80 18.19 -0.54
N VAL A 40 11.74 19.24 0.25
CA VAL A 40 10.49 19.91 0.61
C VAL A 40 9.73 20.36 -0.65
N ASP A 41 10.44 20.92 -1.63
CA ASP A 41 9.89 21.41 -2.90
C ASP A 41 9.16 20.30 -3.70
N ASP A 42 9.48 19.03 -3.47
CA ASP A 42 8.79 17.89 -4.12
C ASP A 42 7.31 17.78 -3.70
N PHE A 43 6.93 18.46 -2.63
CA PHE A 43 5.59 18.40 -2.03
C PHE A 43 4.83 19.75 -2.05
N GLU A 44 5.49 20.86 -2.39
CA GLU A 44 4.91 22.20 -2.31
C GLU A 44 3.61 22.42 -3.12
N LYS A 45 3.43 21.64 -4.19
CA LYS A 45 2.26 21.75 -5.09
C LYS A 45 1.18 20.69 -4.82
N LEU A 46 1.39 19.85 -3.80
CA LEU A 46 0.45 18.78 -3.47
C LEU A 46 -0.55 19.29 -2.45
N GLU A 47 -1.84 19.18 -2.78
CA GLU A 47 -2.93 19.74 -1.97
C GLU A 47 -3.60 18.70 -1.06
N SER A 48 -3.35 17.41 -1.34
CA SER A 48 -3.98 16.32 -0.60
C SER A 48 -2.96 15.29 -0.12
N TRP A 49 -3.26 14.66 1.02
CA TRP A 49 -2.45 13.56 1.52
C TRP A 49 -2.39 12.36 0.56
N ARG A 50 -3.41 12.19 -0.29
CA ARG A 50 -3.41 11.21 -1.38
C ARG A 50 -2.31 11.50 -2.40
N GLU A 51 -2.18 12.75 -2.84
CA GLU A 51 -1.13 13.15 -3.78
C GLU A 51 0.25 13.00 -3.17
N ILE A 52 0.40 13.32 -1.89
CA ILE A 52 1.64 13.07 -1.13
C ILE A 52 1.95 11.57 -1.10
N GLY A 53 0.96 10.73 -0.79
CA GLY A 53 1.09 9.29 -0.81
C GLY A 53 1.49 8.74 -2.19
N GLU A 54 0.84 9.19 -3.26
CA GLU A 54 1.17 8.83 -4.64
C GLU A 54 2.62 9.23 -4.99
N ARG A 55 3.01 10.46 -4.67
CA ARG A 55 4.36 10.98 -4.92
C ARG A 55 5.44 10.13 -4.24
N ILE A 56 5.21 9.72 -3.00
CA ILE A 56 6.13 8.88 -2.26
C ILE A 56 6.15 7.46 -2.82
N LEU A 57 4.98 6.86 -3.01
CA LEU A 57 4.85 5.45 -3.37
C LEU A 57 5.29 5.18 -4.80
N LYS A 58 5.11 6.11 -5.73
CA LYS A 58 5.48 5.97 -7.14
C LYS A 58 6.93 5.50 -7.34
N ILE A 59 7.84 5.95 -6.50
CA ILE A 59 9.26 5.57 -6.60
C ILE A 59 9.47 4.08 -6.28
N PHE A 60 8.71 3.55 -5.30
CA PHE A 60 8.79 2.13 -4.93
C PHE A 60 8.20 1.22 -6.01
N PHE A 61 7.28 1.73 -6.83
CA PHE A 61 6.64 1.01 -7.93
C PHE A 61 7.29 1.28 -9.29
N GLU A 62 8.40 2.00 -9.34
CA GLU A 62 9.18 2.18 -10.56
C GLU A 62 9.63 0.81 -11.09
N ASP A 63 9.37 0.55 -12.37
CA ASP A 63 9.61 -0.75 -13.02
C ASP A 63 8.83 -1.94 -12.44
N ASP A 64 7.74 -1.68 -11.71
CA ASP A 64 6.86 -2.71 -11.16
C ASP A 64 5.58 -2.86 -11.99
N ALA A 65 4.98 -4.06 -11.98
CA ALA A 65 3.76 -4.37 -12.71
C ALA A 65 2.56 -3.48 -12.29
N LEU A 66 2.53 -3.02 -11.04
CA LEU A 66 1.51 -2.11 -10.51
C LEU A 66 1.84 -0.63 -10.74
N GLY A 67 3.05 -0.30 -11.22
CA GLY A 67 3.49 1.08 -11.44
C GLY A 67 2.50 1.95 -12.22
N PRO A 68 1.98 1.49 -13.38
CA PRO A 68 0.98 2.23 -14.15
C PRO A 68 -0.34 2.50 -13.41
N GLN A 69 -0.66 1.71 -12.38
CA GLN A 69 -1.92 1.78 -11.63
C GLN A 69 -1.80 2.47 -10.28
N ILE A 70 -0.62 2.98 -9.91
CA ILE A 70 -0.38 3.53 -8.56
C ILE A 70 -1.30 4.69 -8.21
N ALA A 71 -1.63 5.56 -9.18
CA ALA A 71 -2.54 6.67 -8.97
C ALA A 71 -3.96 6.19 -8.61
N GLU A 72 -4.45 5.15 -9.29
CA GLU A 72 -5.76 4.54 -9.00
C GLU A 72 -5.76 3.82 -7.65
N ILE A 73 -4.67 3.09 -7.34
CA ILE A 73 -4.49 2.41 -6.06
C ILE A 73 -4.51 3.43 -4.91
N CYS A 74 -3.81 4.55 -5.04
CA CYS A 74 -3.82 5.62 -4.05
C CYS A 74 -5.20 6.27 -3.93
N SER A 75 -5.90 6.49 -5.04
CA SER A 75 -7.26 7.05 -5.04
C SER A 75 -8.27 6.14 -4.33
N GLU A 76 -8.15 4.85 -4.51
CA GLU A 76 -9.01 3.84 -3.84
C GLU A 76 -8.66 3.71 -2.34
N ALA A 77 -7.38 3.63 -2.03
CA ALA A 77 -6.92 3.39 -0.66
C ALA A 77 -7.07 4.62 0.25
N PHE A 78 -6.76 5.81 -0.27
CA PHE A 78 -6.64 7.05 0.49
C PHE A 78 -7.82 8.00 0.26
N ASN A 79 -9.03 7.48 0.33
CA ASN A 79 -10.27 8.21 0.06
C ASN A 79 -10.98 8.74 1.34
N PHE A 80 -10.27 8.86 2.44
CA PHE A 80 -10.75 9.43 3.70
C PHE A 80 -9.85 10.58 4.15
N PRO A 81 -10.34 11.50 4.98
CA PRO A 81 -9.55 12.65 5.43
C PRO A 81 -8.46 12.23 6.42
N VAL A 82 -7.34 12.95 6.39
CA VAL A 82 -6.24 12.84 7.37
C VAL A 82 -5.88 14.27 7.77
N PRO A 83 -6.67 14.89 8.66
CA PRO A 83 -6.43 16.26 9.08
C PRO A 83 -5.21 16.38 9.99
N LEU A 84 -4.51 17.51 9.86
CA LEU A 84 -3.45 17.93 10.75
C LEU A 84 -3.97 19.05 11.65
N ASN A 85 -4.16 18.75 12.94
CA ASN A 85 -4.67 19.69 13.93
C ASN A 85 -3.54 20.23 14.81
N TYR A 86 -3.38 21.55 14.81
CA TYR A 86 -2.40 22.22 15.67
C TYR A 86 -2.98 22.43 17.07
N LEU A 87 -2.32 21.86 18.08
CA LEU A 87 -2.67 22.05 19.49
C LEU A 87 -2.06 23.34 20.02
N ASN A 88 -0.88 23.69 19.57
CA ASN A 88 -0.16 24.92 19.89
C ASN A 88 0.89 25.20 18.79
N HIS A 89 1.76 26.21 19.00
CA HIS A 89 2.78 26.62 18.05
C HIS A 89 3.76 25.48 17.65
N ASP A 90 4.08 24.59 18.59
CA ASP A 90 5.14 23.57 18.39
C ASP A 90 4.59 22.13 18.30
N THR A 91 3.29 21.97 18.40
CA THR A 91 2.68 20.62 18.48
C THR A 91 1.48 20.51 17.55
N ALA A 92 1.51 19.50 16.68
CA ALA A 92 0.39 19.15 15.84
C ALA A 92 0.06 17.65 15.98
N VAL A 93 -1.19 17.30 15.77
CA VAL A 93 -1.70 15.91 15.75
C VAL A 93 -2.17 15.59 14.34
N LEU A 94 -1.54 14.58 13.74
CA LEU A 94 -2.02 13.99 12.48
C LEU A 94 -3.05 12.91 12.83
N GLU A 95 -4.31 13.16 12.48
CA GLU A 95 -5.41 12.26 12.84
C GLU A 95 -5.58 11.15 11.81
N LEU A 96 -5.16 9.94 12.13
CA LEU A 96 -5.20 8.77 11.24
C LEU A 96 -6.42 7.86 11.48
N PHE A 97 -7.40 8.30 12.27
CA PHE A 97 -8.55 7.48 12.69
C PHE A 97 -9.86 7.77 11.93
N HIS A 98 -9.82 8.53 10.84
CA HIS A 98 -11.01 8.86 10.04
C HIS A 98 -11.34 7.83 8.95
N GLY A 99 -10.58 6.75 8.87
CA GLY A 99 -10.87 5.62 7.98
C GLY A 99 -12.04 4.76 8.47
N PRO A 100 -12.47 3.77 7.67
CA PRO A 100 -13.65 2.95 7.94
C PRO A 100 -13.64 2.18 9.26
N THR A 101 -12.47 1.81 9.76
CA THR A 101 -12.32 1.05 11.02
C THR A 101 -11.92 1.94 12.21
N ALA A 102 -11.85 3.25 12.01
CA ALA A 102 -11.38 4.22 12.98
C ALA A 102 -9.99 3.91 13.56
N ALA A 103 -9.12 3.29 12.77
CA ALA A 103 -7.76 2.92 13.15
C ALA A 103 -6.75 3.37 12.09
N PHE A 104 -5.53 3.74 12.52
CA PHE A 104 -4.45 4.12 11.61
C PHE A 104 -4.08 3.01 10.60
N LYS A 105 -4.41 1.76 10.92
CA LYS A 105 -4.18 0.59 10.05
C LYS A 105 -4.94 0.67 8.73
N ASP A 106 -6.01 1.46 8.65
CA ASP A 106 -6.76 1.64 7.40
C ASP A 106 -5.88 2.15 6.27
N VAL A 107 -4.89 2.98 6.54
CA VAL A 107 -3.93 3.48 5.56
C VAL A 107 -3.22 2.32 4.85
N GLY A 108 -2.55 1.46 5.62
CA GLY A 108 -1.79 0.34 5.06
C GLY A 108 -2.66 -0.82 4.56
N ALA A 109 -3.71 -1.17 5.30
CA ALA A 109 -4.57 -2.30 4.96
C ALA A 109 -5.34 -2.06 3.65
N ARG A 110 -5.88 -0.87 3.45
CA ARG A 110 -6.59 -0.51 2.21
C ARG A 110 -5.65 -0.45 1.01
N PHE A 111 -4.47 0.12 1.20
CA PHE A 111 -3.44 0.15 0.16
C PHE A 111 -3.01 -1.27 -0.25
N LEU A 112 -2.73 -2.12 0.73
CA LEU A 112 -2.38 -3.52 0.48
C LEU A 112 -3.52 -4.27 -0.23
N ALA A 113 -4.76 -4.11 0.20
CA ALA A 113 -5.92 -4.73 -0.43
C ALA A 113 -6.09 -4.30 -1.89
N ALA A 114 -5.92 -3.01 -2.19
CA ALA A 114 -5.97 -2.48 -3.55
C ALA A 114 -4.84 -3.03 -4.45
N CYS A 115 -3.65 -3.25 -3.90
CA CYS A 115 -2.55 -3.90 -4.62
C CYS A 115 -2.85 -5.39 -4.88
N VAL A 116 -3.26 -6.12 -3.83
CA VAL A 116 -3.52 -7.57 -3.92
C VAL A 116 -4.65 -7.87 -4.88
N SER A 117 -5.73 -7.09 -4.90
CA SER A 117 -6.85 -7.27 -5.82
C SER A 117 -6.40 -7.22 -7.29
N ARG A 118 -5.49 -6.31 -7.63
CA ARG A 118 -4.93 -6.19 -8.99
C ARG A 118 -3.96 -7.31 -9.35
N LEU A 119 -3.19 -7.78 -8.40
CA LEU A 119 -2.27 -8.90 -8.59
C LEU A 119 -3.00 -10.26 -8.69
N SER A 120 -4.20 -10.36 -8.10
CA SER A 120 -4.99 -11.59 -8.05
C SER A 120 -5.79 -11.83 -9.32
N THR A 121 -6.12 -10.82 -10.11
CA THR A 121 -6.91 -10.95 -11.35
C THR A 121 -6.25 -11.81 -12.42
N GLY A 122 -4.98 -12.18 -12.27
CA GLY A 122 -4.26 -13.10 -13.16
C GLY A 122 -4.16 -14.55 -12.66
N LYS A 123 -4.46 -14.87 -11.40
CA LYS A 123 -4.19 -16.20 -10.80
C LYS A 123 -5.32 -16.83 -9.99
N TRP A 124 -6.32 -16.05 -9.59
CA TRP A 124 -7.46 -16.56 -8.82
C TRP A 124 -8.72 -16.47 -9.68
N GLY A 125 -8.84 -17.40 -10.63
CA GLY A 125 -10.14 -17.68 -11.22
C GLY A 125 -11.13 -17.99 -10.10
N ALA A 126 -12.15 -17.12 -10.02
CA ALA A 126 -13.41 -17.28 -9.31
C ALA A 126 -13.44 -18.41 -8.26
N CYS A 127 -13.10 -18.10 -7.01
CA CYS A 127 -13.71 -18.83 -5.91
C CYS A 127 -15.19 -18.41 -5.90
N ALA A 128 -16.00 -19.09 -6.71
CA ALA A 128 -17.44 -18.98 -6.69
C ALA A 128 -17.89 -19.41 -5.30
N VAL A 129 -18.37 -18.47 -4.50
CA VAL A 129 -19.18 -18.77 -3.34
C VAL A 129 -20.47 -19.39 -3.91
N SER A 130 -20.51 -20.72 -4.02
CA SER A 130 -21.73 -21.43 -4.27
C SER A 130 -22.62 -21.27 -3.03
N SER A 131 -23.56 -20.37 -3.11
CA SER A 131 -24.70 -20.36 -2.21
C SER A 131 -25.52 -21.63 -2.48
N SER A 132 -25.21 -22.71 -1.77
CA SER A 132 -26.10 -23.84 -1.67
C SER A 132 -27.28 -23.44 -0.80
N SER A 133 -28.37 -23.03 -1.44
CA SER A 133 -29.71 -23.02 -0.85
C SER A 133 -30.16 -24.47 -0.78
N ASP A 134 -29.77 -25.19 0.25
CA ASP A 134 -30.46 -26.44 0.59
C ASP A 134 -31.71 -26.10 1.37
N SER A 135 -32.83 -26.17 0.64
CA SER A 135 -34.15 -26.31 1.19
C SER A 135 -34.25 -27.72 1.80
N MET A 136 -34.39 -27.80 3.11
CA MET A 136 -34.82 -29.00 3.81
C MET A 136 -36.34 -29.23 3.62
N PRO A 137 -36.77 -30.47 3.53
CA PRO A 137 -38.16 -30.88 3.43
C PRO A 137 -38.96 -30.69 4.72
#